data_7a23886aecb69287eb7c2417f15eda0d
#
_entry.id   7a23886aecb69287eb7c2417f15eda0d
#
_cell.length_a   1.000
_cell.length_b   1.000
_cell.length_c   1.000
_cell.angle_alpha   90.00
_cell.angle_beta   90.00
_cell.angle_gamma   90.00
#
_symmetry.space_group_name_H-M   'P 1'
#
loop_
_entity.id
_entity.type
_entity.pdbx_description
1 polymer ?
#
loop_
_entity_poly.entity_id
_entity_poly.type
_entity_poly.pdbx_seq_one_letter_code
_entity_poly.pdbx_strand_id
1 'polypeptide(L)'
;MASLSSKIKTYCADNGVAEVDFMADVLLQDDSNGQGPYIKTWNVSGVAQPTAEQLNAVDSAADLSERQAAVRSTRKNAYGDLGSQLDMQYHDSIDGTTTWKDHVASVKTANPIPTE
;
A
#
# COMPACT_ATOMS: atom_id res chain seq x y z
N MET A 1 1.50 -5.49 -12.76
CA MET A 1 1.02 -6.76 -12.15
C MET A 1 1.31 -6.76 -10.65
N ALA A 2 0.30 -7.03 -9.84
CA ALA A 2 0.43 -7.01 -8.39
C ALA A 2 1.10 -8.27 -7.86
N SER A 3 1.68 -8.17 -6.66
CA SER A 3 2.22 -9.33 -5.95
C SER A 3 1.09 -10.26 -5.48
N LEU A 4 1.42 -11.51 -5.21
CA LEU A 4 0.44 -12.48 -4.72
C LEU A 4 -0.16 -12.03 -3.38
N SER A 5 0.66 -11.48 -2.48
CA SER A 5 0.17 -10.98 -1.19
C SER A 5 -0.84 -9.85 -1.35
N SER A 6 -0.60 -8.91 -2.28
CA SER A 6 -1.53 -7.80 -2.56
C SER A 6 -2.85 -8.30 -3.15
N LYS A 7 -2.79 -9.27 -4.05
CA LYS A 7 -4.00 -9.90 -4.62
C LYS A 7 -4.83 -10.58 -3.52
N ILE A 8 -4.18 -11.29 -2.62
CA ILE A 8 -4.84 -11.97 -1.50
C ILE A 8 -5.50 -10.96 -0.56
N LYS A 9 -4.80 -9.88 -0.23
CA LYS A 9 -5.37 -8.81 0.61
C LYS A 9 -6.62 -8.22 -0.04
N THR A 10 -6.56 -7.93 -1.33
CA THR A 10 -7.69 -7.37 -2.08
C THR A 10 -8.86 -8.35 -2.12
N TYR A 11 -8.60 -9.62 -2.42
CA TYR A 11 -9.60 -10.66 -2.43
C TYR A 11 -10.29 -10.80 -1.07
N CYS A 12 -9.52 -10.84 0.02
CA CYS A 12 -10.06 -10.95 1.38
C CYS A 12 -10.87 -9.71 1.75
N ALA A 13 -10.41 -8.51 1.41
CA ALA A 13 -11.14 -7.27 1.67
C ALA A 13 -12.49 -7.26 0.97
N ASP A 14 -12.54 -7.73 -0.28
CA ASP A 14 -13.78 -7.83 -1.06
C ASP A 14 -14.77 -8.83 -0.43
N ASN A 15 -14.27 -9.77 0.39
CA ASN A 15 -15.07 -10.76 1.09
C ASN A 15 -15.27 -10.45 2.58
N GLY A 16 -15.00 -9.20 2.98
CA GLY A 16 -15.26 -8.72 4.33
C GLY A 16 -14.15 -8.92 5.34
N VAL A 17 -12.96 -9.35 4.92
CA VAL A 17 -11.79 -9.52 5.79
C VAL A 17 -10.81 -8.37 5.53
N ALA A 18 -10.75 -7.42 6.44
CA ALA A 18 -9.93 -6.21 6.28
C ALA A 18 -8.44 -6.46 6.44
N GLU A 19 -8.04 -7.41 7.26
CA GLU A 19 -6.64 -7.71 7.54
C GLU A 19 -6.37 -9.21 7.43
N VAL A 20 -5.23 -9.54 6.85
CA VAL A 20 -4.76 -10.91 6.69
C VAL A 20 -3.40 -11.04 7.35
N ASP A 21 -3.25 -12.03 8.24
CA ASP A 21 -1.98 -12.34 8.86
C ASP A 21 -1.26 -13.40 8.00
N PHE A 22 -0.18 -12.98 7.34
CA PHE A 22 0.60 -13.86 6.47
C PHE A 22 1.51 -14.83 7.23
N MET A 23 1.36 -14.92 8.54
CA MET A 23 2.07 -15.90 9.36
C MET A 23 1.11 -16.90 10.01
N ALA A 24 -0.14 -16.51 10.27
CA ALA A 24 -1.13 -17.33 10.93
C ALA A 24 -2.28 -17.76 9.99
N ASP A 25 -2.80 -16.81 9.21
CA ASP A 25 -3.98 -17.04 8.37
C ASP A 25 -3.61 -17.60 7.00
N VAL A 26 -2.55 -17.10 6.39
CA VAL A 26 -2.10 -17.49 5.05
C VAL A 26 -0.59 -17.64 5.05
N LEU A 27 -0.10 -18.80 4.64
CA LEU A 27 1.32 -19.00 4.41
C LEU A 27 1.58 -19.06 2.91
N LEU A 28 2.52 -18.23 2.46
CA LEU A 28 3.00 -18.23 1.09
C LEU A 28 4.36 -18.88 1.03
N GLN A 29 4.65 -19.55 -0.07
CA GLN A 29 5.95 -20.20 -0.27
C GLN A 29 6.38 -20.02 -1.73
N ASP A 30 7.68 -19.82 -1.91
CA ASP A 30 8.31 -19.79 -3.21
C ASP A 30 9.44 -20.83 -3.19
N ASP A 31 9.31 -21.86 -4.03
CA ASP A 31 10.26 -22.97 -4.09
C ASP A 31 11.51 -22.64 -4.93
N SER A 32 11.63 -21.41 -5.39
CA SER A 32 12.76 -20.95 -6.22
C SER A 32 12.94 -21.74 -7.51
N ASN A 33 11.83 -22.21 -8.09
CA ASN A 33 11.82 -23.01 -9.31
C ASN A 33 11.38 -22.22 -10.55
N GLY A 34 11.29 -20.87 -10.42
CA GLY A 34 10.85 -19.99 -11.50
C GLY A 34 9.34 -19.88 -11.65
N GLN A 35 8.56 -20.55 -10.81
CA GLN A 35 7.09 -20.52 -10.84
C GLN A 35 6.50 -19.41 -9.95
N GLY A 36 7.34 -18.80 -9.12
CA GLY A 36 6.93 -17.75 -8.21
C GLY A 36 6.25 -18.26 -6.94
N PRO A 37 5.76 -17.33 -6.10
CA PRO A 37 5.11 -17.71 -4.84
C PRO A 37 3.72 -18.31 -5.06
N TYR A 38 3.34 -19.17 -4.13
CA TYR A 38 2.01 -19.80 -4.12
C TYR A 38 1.49 -19.89 -2.68
N ILE A 39 0.19 -20.14 -2.54
CA ILE A 39 -0.45 -20.32 -1.24
C ILE A 39 -0.16 -21.73 -0.74
N LYS A 40 0.65 -21.83 0.32
CA LYS A 40 0.97 -23.11 0.95
C LYS A 40 -0.13 -23.54 1.93
N THR A 41 -0.62 -22.61 2.73
CA THR A 41 -1.63 -22.86 3.76
C THR A 41 -2.66 -21.74 3.73
N TRP A 42 -3.94 -22.10 3.85
CA TRP A 42 -5.05 -21.15 3.90
C TRP A 42 -5.92 -21.45 5.11
N ASN A 43 -5.96 -20.52 6.08
CA ASN A 43 -6.73 -20.62 7.32
C ASN A 43 -7.58 -19.37 7.58
N VAL A 44 -7.97 -18.67 6.54
CA VAL A 44 -8.81 -17.48 6.67
C VAL A 44 -10.23 -17.91 7.00
N SER A 45 -10.73 -17.46 8.16
CA SER A 45 -12.06 -17.83 8.63
C SER A 45 -13.15 -17.18 7.78
N GLY A 46 -14.09 -17.98 7.30
CA GLY A 46 -15.24 -17.48 6.55
C GLY A 46 -15.00 -17.13 5.09
N VAL A 47 -13.78 -17.31 4.59
CA VAL A 47 -13.41 -17.02 3.20
C VAL A 47 -12.69 -18.23 2.61
N ALA A 48 -13.18 -18.73 1.48
CA ALA A 48 -12.55 -19.85 0.79
C ALA A 48 -11.24 -19.39 0.11
N GLN A 49 -10.28 -20.33 0.00
CA GLN A 49 -9.04 -20.07 -0.72
C GLN A 49 -9.35 -19.65 -2.16
N PRO A 50 -8.77 -18.53 -2.64
CA PRO A 50 -9.03 -18.07 -4.00
C PRO A 50 -8.40 -18.97 -5.04
N THR A 51 -9.06 -19.08 -6.18
CA THR A 51 -8.51 -19.75 -7.36
C THR A 51 -7.58 -18.78 -8.09
N ALA A 52 -6.76 -19.31 -9.02
CA ALA A 52 -5.92 -18.46 -9.87
C ALA A 52 -6.77 -17.44 -10.65
N GLU A 53 -7.94 -17.86 -11.11
CA GLU A 53 -8.87 -16.99 -11.83
C GLU A 53 -9.39 -15.85 -10.95
N GLN A 54 -9.75 -16.15 -9.71
CA GLN A 54 -10.19 -15.14 -8.74
C GLN A 54 -9.08 -14.15 -8.40
N LEU A 55 -7.85 -14.62 -8.26
CA LEU A 55 -6.70 -13.74 -8.04
C LEU A 55 -6.42 -12.85 -9.26
N ASN A 56 -6.55 -13.39 -10.46
CA ASN A 56 -6.41 -12.58 -11.68
C ASN A 56 -7.49 -11.51 -11.80
N ALA A 57 -8.69 -11.79 -11.32
CA ALA A 57 -9.80 -10.83 -11.36
C ALA A 57 -9.54 -9.60 -10.48
N VAL A 58 -8.74 -9.73 -9.42
CA VAL A 58 -8.42 -8.60 -8.51
C VAL A 58 -7.05 -7.98 -8.80
N ASP A 59 -6.33 -8.43 -9.81
CA ASP A 59 -4.98 -7.96 -10.12
C ASP A 59 -4.93 -6.45 -10.35
N SER A 60 -5.83 -5.90 -11.14
CA SER A 60 -5.85 -4.46 -11.44
C SER A 60 -6.06 -3.61 -10.19
N ALA A 61 -6.99 -4.00 -9.32
CA ALA A 61 -7.26 -3.30 -8.08
C ALA A 61 -6.09 -3.42 -7.10
N ALA A 62 -5.47 -4.59 -7.02
CA ALA A 62 -4.30 -4.82 -6.18
C ALA A 62 -3.10 -4.02 -6.69
N ASP A 63 -2.89 -3.97 -7.99
CA ASP A 63 -1.83 -3.19 -8.62
C ASP A 63 -2.00 -1.69 -8.35
N LEU A 64 -3.23 -1.19 -8.46
CA LEU A 64 -3.54 0.21 -8.14
C LEU A 64 -3.22 0.51 -6.67
N SER A 65 -3.59 -0.37 -5.74
CA SER A 65 -3.29 -0.22 -4.31
C SER A 65 -1.78 -0.18 -4.05
N GLU A 66 -1.01 -1.03 -4.73
CA GLU A 66 0.46 -1.02 -4.61
C GLU A 66 1.05 0.30 -5.10
N ARG A 67 0.59 0.80 -6.25
CA ARG A 67 1.07 2.07 -6.81
C ARG A 67 0.69 3.25 -5.92
N GLN A 68 -0.50 3.25 -5.34
CA GLN A 68 -0.92 4.27 -4.39
C GLN A 68 -0.05 4.25 -3.12
N ALA A 69 0.23 3.05 -2.59
CA ALA A 69 1.09 2.90 -1.42
C ALA A 69 2.51 3.38 -1.70
N ALA A 70 3.04 3.08 -2.89
CA ALA A 70 4.37 3.54 -3.31
C ALA A 70 4.43 5.07 -3.37
N VAL A 71 3.41 5.72 -3.91
CA VAL A 71 3.33 7.19 -3.97
C VAL A 71 3.24 7.78 -2.56
N ARG A 72 2.44 7.19 -1.67
CA ARG A 72 2.35 7.66 -0.27
C ARG A 72 3.69 7.55 0.45
N SER A 73 4.42 6.47 0.22
CA SER A 73 5.77 6.28 0.77
C SER A 73 6.75 7.33 0.25
N THR A 74 6.71 7.62 -1.06
CA THR A 74 7.53 8.65 -1.69
C THR A 74 7.20 10.03 -1.10
N ARG A 75 5.91 10.35 -0.94
CA ARG A 75 5.48 11.60 -0.32
C ARG A 75 5.99 11.72 1.12
N LYS A 76 5.85 10.64 1.90
CA LYS A 76 6.31 10.61 3.30
C LYS A 76 7.79 10.96 3.39
N ASN A 77 8.61 10.35 2.54
CA ASN A 77 10.05 10.64 2.50
C ASN A 77 10.34 12.07 2.05
N ALA A 78 9.59 12.58 1.09
CA ALA A 78 9.78 13.93 0.55
C ALA A 78 9.31 15.03 1.52
N TYR A 79 8.33 14.75 2.37
CA TYR A 79 7.92 15.71 3.41
C TYR A 79 9.02 15.98 4.43
N GLY A 80 9.88 15.00 4.67
CA GLY A 80 10.93 15.07 5.67
C GLY A 80 10.46 14.60 7.06
N ASP A 81 11.31 14.71 8.04
CA ASP A 81 10.98 14.27 9.39
C ASP A 81 9.93 15.20 10.04
N LEU A 82 9.27 14.68 11.07
CA LEU A 82 8.21 15.40 11.76
C LEU A 82 8.75 16.65 12.47
N GLY A 83 9.94 16.57 13.04
CA GLY A 83 10.57 17.70 13.72
C GLY A 83 10.81 18.88 12.79
N SER A 84 11.34 18.61 11.59
CA SER A 84 11.56 19.65 10.57
C SER A 84 10.24 20.25 10.09
N GLN A 85 9.21 19.45 9.92
CA GLN A 85 7.89 19.95 9.51
C GLN A 85 7.26 20.82 10.60
N LEU A 86 7.36 20.43 11.86
CA LEU A 86 6.87 21.22 12.99
C LEU A 86 7.64 22.54 13.11
N ASP A 87 8.93 22.53 12.85
CA ASP A 87 9.75 23.74 12.86
C ASP A 87 9.32 24.71 11.75
N MET A 88 9.09 24.21 10.54
CA MET A 88 8.55 25.03 9.46
C MET A 88 7.19 25.64 9.86
N GLN A 89 6.31 24.86 10.46
CA GLN A 89 5.00 25.32 10.91
C GLN A 89 5.13 26.40 12.00
N TYR A 90 6.05 26.22 12.93
CA TYR A 90 6.34 27.19 13.97
C TYR A 90 6.82 28.53 13.39
N HIS A 91 7.81 28.46 12.50
CA HIS A 91 8.34 29.67 11.84
C HIS A 91 7.26 30.38 10.99
N ASP A 92 6.43 29.63 10.30
CA ASP A 92 5.31 30.20 9.53
C ASP A 92 4.34 30.96 10.45
N SER A 93 4.08 30.42 11.62
CA SER A 93 3.22 31.05 12.63
C SER A 93 3.79 32.39 13.14
N ILE A 94 5.12 32.48 13.32
CA ILE A 94 5.78 33.68 13.81
C ILE A 94 5.96 34.71 12.68
N ASP A 95 6.43 34.26 11.53
CA ASP A 95 6.82 35.13 10.41
C ASP A 95 5.68 35.46 9.46
N GLY A 96 4.53 34.83 9.60
CA GLY A 96 3.40 35.02 8.71
C GLY A 96 3.61 34.44 7.31
N THR A 97 4.45 33.42 7.20
CA THR A 97 4.80 32.78 5.91
C THR A 97 3.97 31.49 5.70
N THR A 98 4.12 30.89 4.51
CA THR A 98 3.44 29.65 4.14
C THR A 98 4.41 28.55 3.71
N THR A 99 5.63 28.56 4.26
CA THR A 99 6.70 27.64 3.87
C THR A 99 6.30 26.17 3.97
N TRP A 100 5.71 25.78 5.09
CA TRP A 100 5.26 24.39 5.31
C TRP A 100 4.12 24.03 4.36
N LYS A 101 3.13 24.88 4.22
CA LYS A 101 2.00 24.66 3.32
C LYS A 101 2.47 24.50 1.87
N ASP A 102 3.38 25.35 1.43
CA ASP A 102 3.94 25.32 0.07
C ASP A 102 4.77 24.07 -0.14
N HIS A 103 5.55 23.64 0.86
CA HIS A 103 6.34 22.43 0.81
C HIS A 103 5.43 21.19 0.65
N VAL A 104 4.38 21.07 1.46
CA VAL A 104 3.42 19.96 1.37
C VAL A 104 2.73 19.96 0.00
N ALA A 105 2.30 21.12 -0.49
CA ALA A 105 1.66 21.24 -1.79
C ALA A 105 2.59 20.84 -2.94
N SER A 106 3.86 21.22 -2.87
CA SER A 106 4.85 20.87 -3.91
C SER A 106 5.11 19.36 -3.94
N VAL A 107 5.18 18.70 -2.78
CA VAL A 107 5.36 17.24 -2.68
C VAL A 107 4.16 16.52 -3.30
N LYS A 108 2.96 16.95 -3.01
CA LYS A 108 1.74 16.34 -3.56
C LYS A 108 1.64 16.53 -5.07
N THR A 109 2.02 17.69 -5.56
CA THR A 109 2.00 17.99 -7.01
C THR A 109 3.03 17.15 -7.76
N ALA A 110 4.22 16.97 -7.18
CA ALA A 110 5.28 16.17 -7.78
C ALA A 110 4.98 14.65 -7.74
N ASN A 111 4.13 14.22 -6.80
CA ASN A 111 3.84 12.81 -6.57
C ASN A 111 2.33 12.58 -6.52
N PRO A 112 1.62 12.68 -7.66
CA PRO A 112 0.16 12.49 -7.67
C PRO A 112 -0.21 11.05 -7.35
N ILE A 113 -1.32 10.88 -6.61
CA ILE A 113 -1.84 9.54 -6.30
C ILE A 113 -2.57 8.99 -7.52
N PRO A 114 -2.19 7.81 -8.03
CA PRO A 114 -2.87 7.21 -9.16
C PRO A 114 -4.30 6.82 -8.82
N THR A 115 -5.20 6.95 -9.80
CA THR A 115 -6.62 6.58 -9.65
C THR A 115 -7.00 5.41 -10.57
N GLU A 116 -6.08 5.03 -11.47
CA GLU A 116 -6.31 3.91 -12.40
C GLU A 116 -4.99 3.15 -12.62
#